data_46076fe031963a0f61b5ae676ecfba0a
#
_entry.id   46076fe031963a0f61b5ae676ecfba0a
#
_cell.length_a   1.000
_cell.length_b   1.000
_cell.length_c   1.000
_cell.angle_alpha   90.00
_cell.angle_beta   90.00
_cell.angle_gamma   90.00
#
_symmetry.space_group_name_H-M   'P 1'
#
loop_
_entity.id
_entity.type
_entity.pdbx_description
1 polymer ?
#
loop_
_entity_poly.entity_id
_entity_poly.type
_entity_poly.pdbx_seq_one_letter_code
_entity_poly.pdbx_strand_id
1 'polypeptide(L)'
;HDFLWRTTRSLSERGRIGIFNRSYYEEVLIVRVHPEILRSQALPDELLDDKTIWQKRYRSIVDFENHLHRNGTRIVKFFLHLSKAEQRKRFLKRIDEPEKNWKFSLADVEERKLWKDYMKAYEACLSATSTRNAPWYIVPADDKKNARLIVSEIVLDNLKKIKMEYPKPLGEHLRELKKIRKELGK
;
A
#
# COMPACT_ATOMS: atom_id res chain seq x y z
N HIS A 1 -7.24 -18.32 -8.10
CA HIS A 1 -7.44 -17.63 -6.83
C HIS A 1 -8.02 -16.24 -7.07
N ASP A 2 -8.77 -15.71 -6.12
CA ASP A 2 -9.27 -14.34 -6.19
C ASP A 2 -8.13 -13.31 -6.10
N PHE A 3 -8.42 -12.06 -6.44
CA PHE A 3 -7.42 -11.01 -6.55
C PHE A 3 -6.80 -10.58 -5.19
N LEU A 4 -7.46 -10.84 -4.06
CA LEU A 4 -6.93 -10.52 -2.72
C LEU A 4 -5.96 -11.59 -2.21
N TRP A 5 -6.06 -12.82 -2.70
CA TRP A 5 -5.37 -13.99 -2.16
C TRP A 5 -3.85 -13.82 -2.06
N ARG A 6 -3.21 -13.33 -3.11
CA ARG A 6 -1.74 -13.17 -3.14
C ARG A 6 -1.25 -12.21 -2.06
N THR A 7 -1.95 -11.10 -1.86
CA THR A 7 -1.61 -10.13 -0.83
C THR A 7 -1.94 -10.64 0.57
N THR A 8 -3.06 -11.37 0.72
CA THR A 8 -3.46 -11.98 1.99
C THR A 8 -2.39 -12.92 2.54
N ARG A 9 -1.74 -13.70 1.69
CA ARG A 9 -0.63 -14.58 2.09
C ARG A 9 0.62 -13.82 2.58
N SER A 10 0.76 -12.57 2.24
CA SER A 10 1.91 -11.72 2.59
C SER A 10 1.59 -10.74 3.72
N LEU A 11 0.45 -10.90 4.38
CA LEU A 11 0.12 -10.06 5.53
C LEU A 11 1.10 -10.30 6.67
N SER A 12 1.40 -9.20 7.36
CA SER A 12 2.31 -9.27 8.52
C SER A 12 1.64 -9.92 9.71
N GLU A 13 2.42 -10.64 10.49
CA GLU A 13 2.04 -11.14 11.80
C GLU A 13 1.74 -9.97 12.76
N ARG A 14 1.02 -10.27 13.86
CA ARG A 14 0.78 -9.29 14.92
C ARG A 14 2.11 -8.81 15.52
N GLY A 15 2.19 -7.50 15.81
CA GLY A 15 3.42 -6.88 16.31
C GLY A 15 4.48 -6.63 15.23
N ARG A 16 4.16 -6.86 13.96
CA ARG A 16 5.05 -6.59 12.83
C ARG A 16 4.51 -5.46 11.96
N ILE A 17 5.44 -4.81 11.24
CA ILE A 17 5.11 -3.79 10.24
C ILE A 17 5.33 -4.40 8.87
N GLY A 18 4.28 -4.41 8.03
CA GLY A 18 4.34 -4.80 6.62
C GLY A 18 4.37 -3.57 5.74
N ILE A 19 5.27 -3.57 4.76
CA ILE A 19 5.34 -2.53 3.73
C ILE A 19 5.10 -3.18 2.39
N PHE A 20 4.01 -2.77 1.73
CA PHE A 20 3.65 -3.23 0.40
C PHE A 20 4.04 -2.17 -0.63
N ASN A 21 4.95 -2.52 -1.52
CA ASN A 21 5.20 -1.77 -2.74
C ASN A 21 4.41 -2.44 -3.86
N ARG A 22 3.32 -1.79 -4.28
CA ARG A 22 2.19 -2.38 -5.00
C ARG A 22 1.39 -3.36 -4.11
N SER A 23 0.11 -3.45 -4.37
CA SER A 23 -0.81 -4.22 -3.52
C SER A 23 -2.01 -4.71 -4.34
N TYR A 24 -3.03 -5.22 -3.68
CA TYR A 24 -4.30 -5.57 -4.29
C TYR A 24 -4.99 -4.41 -5.03
N TYR A 25 -4.58 -3.18 -4.81
CA TYR A 25 -5.11 -2.02 -5.52
C TYR A 25 -4.77 -2.01 -7.02
N GLU A 26 -3.73 -2.72 -7.45
CA GLU A 26 -3.45 -2.88 -8.87
C GLU A 26 -4.62 -3.50 -9.64
N GLU A 27 -5.41 -4.33 -8.98
CA GLU A 27 -6.61 -4.98 -9.56
C GLU A 27 -7.76 -4.01 -9.87
N VAL A 28 -7.71 -2.79 -9.36
CA VAL A 28 -8.67 -1.72 -9.64
C VAL A 28 -8.02 -0.49 -10.28
N LEU A 29 -6.73 -0.56 -10.55
CA LEU A 29 -5.93 0.46 -11.24
C LEU A 29 -5.50 -0.04 -12.62
N ILE A 30 -4.44 -0.85 -12.71
CA ILE A 30 -3.93 -1.35 -13.98
C ILE A 30 -4.96 -2.24 -14.69
N VAL A 31 -5.65 -3.13 -13.99
CA VAL A 31 -6.66 -4.01 -14.58
C VAL A 31 -7.84 -3.21 -15.12
N ARG A 32 -8.14 -2.05 -14.52
CA ARG A 32 -9.20 -1.17 -15.02
C ARG A 32 -8.81 -0.43 -16.29
N VAL A 33 -7.53 -0.11 -16.45
CA VAL A 33 -7.01 0.55 -17.64
C VAL A 33 -6.79 -0.46 -18.78
N HIS A 34 -6.56 -1.74 -18.43
CA HIS A 34 -6.30 -2.86 -19.33
C HIS A 34 -7.37 -3.94 -19.22
N PRO A 35 -8.53 -3.77 -19.89
CA PRO A 35 -9.67 -4.71 -19.77
C PRO A 35 -9.34 -6.15 -20.16
N GLU A 36 -8.34 -6.35 -21.03
CA GLU A 36 -7.85 -7.67 -21.42
C GLU A 36 -7.33 -8.48 -20.23
N ILE A 37 -6.72 -7.82 -19.25
CA ILE A 37 -6.25 -8.47 -18.02
C ILE A 37 -7.45 -8.98 -17.20
N LEU A 38 -8.52 -8.20 -17.11
CA LEU A 38 -9.75 -8.62 -16.42
C LEU A 38 -10.33 -9.88 -17.06
N ARG A 39 -10.42 -9.91 -18.39
CA ARG A 39 -10.93 -11.06 -19.14
C ARG A 39 -10.09 -12.32 -18.95
N SER A 40 -8.76 -12.16 -18.82
CA SER A 40 -7.84 -13.27 -18.59
C SER A 40 -7.96 -13.92 -17.20
N GLN A 41 -8.70 -13.30 -16.27
CA GLN A 41 -8.91 -13.82 -14.92
C GLN A 41 -9.95 -14.94 -14.84
N ALA A 42 -10.58 -15.30 -15.97
CA ALA A 42 -11.56 -16.37 -16.08
C ALA A 42 -12.71 -16.28 -15.06
N LEU A 43 -13.20 -15.05 -14.83
CA LEU A 43 -14.39 -14.84 -14.04
C LEU A 43 -15.64 -15.31 -14.82
N PRO A 44 -16.70 -15.78 -14.12
CA PRO A 44 -17.99 -16.04 -14.75
C PRO A 44 -18.53 -14.82 -15.48
N ASP A 45 -19.15 -15.00 -16.64
CA ASP A 45 -19.62 -13.90 -17.49
C ASP A 45 -20.58 -12.95 -16.79
N GLU A 46 -21.43 -13.46 -15.89
CA GLU A 46 -22.35 -12.66 -15.07
C GLU A 46 -21.64 -11.70 -14.10
N LEU A 47 -20.35 -11.90 -13.86
CA LEU A 47 -19.53 -11.02 -13.01
C LEU A 47 -18.73 -10.00 -13.81
N LEU A 48 -18.65 -10.14 -15.13
CA LEU A 48 -17.84 -9.28 -16.02
C LEU A 48 -18.59 -8.01 -16.48
N ASP A 49 -19.67 -7.63 -15.82
CA ASP A 49 -20.40 -6.38 -16.13
C ASP A 49 -19.54 -5.16 -15.77
N ASP A 50 -19.06 -4.45 -16.77
CA ASP A 50 -18.19 -3.27 -16.67
C ASP A 50 -18.81 -2.12 -15.83
N LYS A 51 -20.13 -2.10 -15.67
CA LYS A 51 -20.81 -1.08 -14.86
C LYS A 51 -20.72 -1.36 -13.36
N THR A 52 -20.66 -2.61 -12.97
CA THR A 52 -20.75 -3.02 -11.55
C THR A 52 -19.47 -3.68 -11.00
N ILE A 53 -18.62 -4.24 -11.85
CA ILE A 53 -17.43 -4.98 -11.41
C ILE A 53 -16.50 -4.15 -10.53
N TRP A 54 -16.28 -2.87 -10.88
CA TRP A 54 -15.38 -2.00 -10.12
C TRP A 54 -15.91 -1.67 -8.74
N GLN A 55 -17.22 -1.38 -8.61
CA GLN A 55 -17.86 -1.16 -7.33
C GLN A 55 -17.83 -2.41 -6.45
N LYS A 56 -18.04 -3.60 -7.03
CA LYS A 56 -17.93 -4.87 -6.31
C LYS A 56 -16.50 -5.09 -5.80
N ARG A 57 -15.47 -4.80 -6.62
CA ARG A 57 -14.06 -4.88 -6.21
C ARG A 57 -13.70 -3.87 -5.13
N TYR A 58 -14.12 -2.62 -5.26
CA TYR A 58 -13.93 -1.62 -4.22
C TYR A 58 -14.57 -2.04 -2.90
N ARG A 59 -15.78 -2.60 -2.96
CA ARG A 59 -16.45 -3.13 -1.79
C ARG A 59 -15.67 -4.26 -1.14
N SER A 60 -15.21 -5.24 -1.92
CA SER A 60 -14.39 -6.34 -1.41
C SER A 60 -13.12 -5.86 -0.73
N ILE A 61 -12.44 -4.85 -1.31
CA ILE A 61 -11.24 -4.24 -0.71
C ILE A 61 -11.59 -3.57 0.62
N VAL A 62 -12.63 -2.75 0.67
CA VAL A 62 -13.06 -2.05 1.89
C VAL A 62 -13.48 -3.03 2.98
N ASP A 63 -14.20 -4.09 2.63
CA ASP A 63 -14.61 -5.12 3.58
C ASP A 63 -13.40 -5.90 4.14
N PHE A 64 -12.41 -6.19 3.31
CA PHE A 64 -11.14 -6.79 3.71
C PHE A 64 -10.34 -5.87 4.64
N GLU A 65 -10.19 -4.60 4.31
CA GLU A 65 -9.51 -3.62 5.17
C GLU A 65 -10.24 -3.44 6.51
N ASN A 66 -11.56 -3.41 6.50
CA ASN A 66 -12.36 -3.37 7.72
C ASN A 66 -12.20 -4.64 8.57
N HIS A 67 -12.09 -5.82 7.93
CA HIS A 67 -11.78 -7.06 8.64
C HIS A 67 -10.43 -6.95 9.35
N LEU A 68 -9.39 -6.54 8.65
CA LEU A 68 -8.05 -6.35 9.21
C LEU A 68 -8.06 -5.33 10.36
N HIS A 69 -8.75 -4.21 10.18
CA HIS A 69 -8.85 -3.17 11.21
C HIS A 69 -9.54 -3.69 12.48
N ARG A 70 -10.66 -4.41 12.36
CA ARG A 70 -11.37 -5.03 13.50
C ARG A 70 -10.49 -6.03 14.26
N ASN A 71 -9.50 -6.62 13.57
CA ASN A 71 -8.54 -7.55 14.16
C ASN A 71 -7.23 -6.87 14.62
N GLY A 72 -7.22 -5.53 14.72
CA GLY A 72 -6.13 -4.76 15.32
C GLY A 72 -5.04 -4.29 14.35
N THR A 73 -5.16 -4.57 13.04
CA THR A 73 -4.22 -4.08 12.03
C THR A 73 -4.52 -2.61 11.70
N ARG A 74 -3.49 -1.77 11.73
CA ARG A 74 -3.56 -0.38 11.26
C ARG A 74 -3.09 -0.32 9.82
N ILE A 75 -3.93 0.23 8.93
CA ILE A 75 -3.64 0.35 7.51
C ILE A 75 -3.44 1.82 7.16
N VAL A 76 -2.33 2.12 6.53
CA VAL A 76 -1.99 3.46 6.02
C VAL A 76 -1.70 3.32 4.53
N LYS A 77 -2.38 4.08 3.71
CA LYS A 77 -2.28 3.99 2.25
C LYS A 77 -1.70 5.26 1.68
N PHE A 78 -0.72 5.13 0.79
CA PHE A 78 -0.07 6.27 0.14
C PHE A 78 -0.24 6.20 -1.37
N PHE A 79 -0.76 7.27 -1.95
CA PHE A 79 -0.69 7.51 -3.37
C PHE A 79 0.40 8.55 -3.63
N LEU A 80 1.50 8.10 -4.23
CA LEU A 80 2.61 8.98 -4.61
C LEU A 80 2.27 9.68 -5.93
N HIS A 81 1.66 10.85 -5.83
CA HIS A 81 1.20 11.62 -6.97
C HIS A 81 2.37 12.29 -7.68
N LEU A 82 2.82 11.67 -8.76
CA LEU A 82 3.86 12.18 -9.64
C LEU A 82 3.22 12.96 -10.78
N SER A 83 3.76 14.13 -11.14
CA SER A 83 3.29 14.86 -12.32
C SER A 83 3.73 14.18 -13.62
N LYS A 84 2.94 14.39 -14.69
CA LYS A 84 3.28 13.89 -16.02
C LYS A 84 4.60 14.50 -16.52
N ALA A 85 4.90 15.74 -16.15
CA ALA A 85 6.14 16.42 -16.51
C ALA A 85 7.36 15.79 -15.82
N GLU A 86 7.27 15.53 -14.50
CA GLU A 86 8.35 14.91 -13.75
C GLU A 86 8.57 13.45 -14.17
N GLN A 87 7.51 12.70 -14.52
CA GLN A 87 7.65 11.36 -15.09
C GLN A 87 8.47 11.39 -16.38
N ARG A 88 8.17 12.32 -17.31
CA ARG A 88 8.94 12.50 -18.55
C ARG A 88 10.40 12.77 -18.25
N LYS A 89 10.68 13.69 -17.33
CA LYS A 89 12.05 14.03 -16.92
C LYS A 89 12.79 12.79 -16.37
N ARG A 90 12.13 11.98 -15.55
CA ARG A 90 12.71 10.73 -15.00
C ARG A 90 12.93 9.68 -16.08
N PHE A 91 12.08 9.60 -17.09
CA PHE A 91 12.25 8.69 -18.22
C PHE A 91 13.49 9.08 -19.04
N LEU A 92 13.62 10.36 -19.43
CA LEU A 92 14.79 10.86 -20.14
C LEU A 92 16.07 10.60 -19.36
N LYS A 93 16.08 10.96 -18.08
CA LYS A 93 17.24 10.68 -17.22
C LYS A 93 17.60 9.19 -17.17
N ARG A 94 16.62 8.29 -17.16
CA ARG A 94 16.86 6.83 -17.15
C ARG A 94 17.47 6.35 -18.46
N ILE A 95 17.09 6.94 -19.60
CA ILE A 95 17.66 6.62 -20.92
C ILE A 95 19.11 7.09 -21.00
N ASP A 96 19.41 8.27 -20.45
CA ASP A 96 20.74 8.87 -20.48
C ASP A 96 21.72 8.20 -19.49
N GLU A 97 21.24 7.47 -18.49
CA GLU A 97 22.08 6.78 -17.50
C GLU A 97 22.36 5.32 -17.92
N PRO A 98 23.58 4.96 -18.36
CA PRO A 98 23.91 3.60 -18.86
C PRO A 98 23.60 2.49 -17.86
N GLU A 99 23.74 2.76 -16.57
CA GLU A 99 23.44 1.81 -15.47
C GLU A 99 21.95 1.47 -15.32
N LYS A 100 21.08 2.28 -15.93
CA LYS A 100 19.63 2.20 -15.75
C LYS A 100 18.85 2.00 -17.05
N ASN A 101 19.47 2.32 -18.21
CA ASN A 101 18.77 2.32 -19.50
C ASN A 101 18.27 0.92 -19.91
N TRP A 102 18.95 -0.13 -19.50
CA TRP A 102 18.55 -1.51 -19.76
C TRP A 102 17.17 -1.89 -19.20
N LYS A 103 16.66 -1.13 -18.25
CA LYS A 103 15.31 -1.31 -17.66
C LYS A 103 14.20 -0.57 -18.38
N PHE A 104 14.55 0.31 -19.32
CA PHE A 104 13.59 1.14 -20.03
C PHE A 104 13.16 0.46 -21.34
N SER A 105 11.87 0.47 -21.63
CA SER A 105 11.30 -0.14 -22.82
C SER A 105 10.28 0.78 -23.50
N LEU A 106 9.95 0.47 -24.76
CA LEU A 106 8.88 1.16 -25.48
C LEU A 106 7.52 1.00 -24.76
N ALA A 107 7.30 -0.09 -24.05
CA ALA A 107 6.10 -0.30 -23.26
C ALA A 107 5.88 0.81 -22.23
N ASP A 108 6.95 1.34 -21.60
CA ASP A 108 6.85 2.46 -20.67
C ASP A 108 6.30 3.74 -21.33
N VAL A 109 6.61 3.93 -22.62
CA VAL A 109 6.13 5.08 -23.42
C VAL A 109 4.66 4.88 -23.81
N GLU A 110 4.27 3.66 -24.19
CA GLU A 110 2.86 3.33 -24.50
C GLU A 110 1.98 3.47 -23.28
N GLU A 111 2.41 2.94 -22.13
CA GLU A 111 1.70 3.11 -20.86
C GLU A 111 1.49 4.60 -20.49
N ARG A 112 2.47 5.43 -20.77
CA ARG A 112 2.36 6.88 -20.54
C ARG A 112 1.25 7.53 -21.39
N LYS A 113 0.88 6.98 -22.54
CA LYS A 113 -0.24 7.51 -23.35
C LYS A 113 -1.57 7.37 -22.61
N LEU A 114 -1.72 6.34 -21.78
CA LEU A 114 -2.90 6.05 -20.98
C LEU A 114 -2.99 6.91 -19.69
N TRP A 115 -2.18 7.96 -19.56
CA TRP A 115 -2.10 8.81 -18.35
C TRP A 115 -3.47 9.25 -17.83
N LYS A 116 -4.36 9.71 -18.73
CA LYS A 116 -5.68 10.20 -18.35
C LYS A 116 -6.55 9.08 -17.78
N ASP A 117 -6.45 7.88 -18.31
CA ASP A 117 -7.23 6.72 -17.88
C ASP A 117 -6.75 6.23 -16.53
N TYR A 118 -5.44 6.20 -16.31
CA TYR A 118 -4.86 5.97 -14.98
C TYR A 118 -5.32 6.99 -13.96
N MET A 119 -5.31 8.29 -14.29
CA MET A 119 -5.77 9.33 -13.35
C MET A 119 -7.24 9.17 -12.98
N LYS A 120 -8.11 8.84 -13.93
CA LYS A 120 -9.52 8.52 -13.66
C LYS A 120 -9.68 7.27 -12.79
N ALA A 121 -8.87 6.24 -13.05
CA ALA A 121 -8.88 5.02 -12.23
C ALA A 121 -8.44 5.31 -10.80
N TYR A 122 -7.39 6.10 -10.59
CA TYR A 122 -6.94 6.55 -9.27
C TYR A 122 -8.01 7.38 -8.55
N GLU A 123 -8.59 8.37 -9.20
CA GLU A 123 -9.64 9.21 -8.61
C GLU A 123 -10.82 8.36 -8.12
N ALA A 124 -11.31 7.45 -8.96
CA ALA A 124 -12.40 6.56 -8.59
C ALA A 124 -12.02 5.60 -7.45
N CYS A 125 -10.81 5.03 -7.50
CA CYS A 125 -10.29 4.14 -6.47
C CYS A 125 -10.15 4.85 -5.11
N LEU A 126 -9.48 5.99 -5.08
CA LEU A 126 -9.26 6.78 -3.87
C LEU A 126 -10.58 7.23 -3.25
N SER A 127 -11.52 7.70 -4.06
CA SER A 127 -12.84 8.14 -3.61
C SER A 127 -13.67 6.99 -3.03
N ALA A 128 -13.60 5.81 -3.64
CA ALA A 128 -14.41 4.66 -3.23
C ALA A 128 -13.82 3.90 -2.03
N THR A 129 -12.51 4.00 -1.79
CA THR A 129 -11.83 3.15 -0.80
C THR A 129 -11.12 3.91 0.32
N SER A 130 -11.15 5.24 0.32
CA SER A 130 -10.65 6.01 1.45
C SER A 130 -11.66 5.99 2.59
N THR A 131 -11.32 5.28 3.66
CA THR A 131 -12.19 5.16 4.84
C THR A 131 -11.50 5.75 6.08
N ARG A 132 -12.27 6.02 7.12
CA ARG A 132 -11.73 6.49 8.42
C ARG A 132 -10.70 5.51 8.99
N ASN A 133 -10.89 4.22 8.79
CA ASN A 133 -10.05 3.16 9.35
C ASN A 133 -8.83 2.84 8.49
N ALA A 134 -8.89 3.16 7.20
CA ALA A 134 -7.84 2.93 6.23
C ALA A 134 -7.81 4.10 5.21
N PRO A 135 -7.34 5.29 5.63
CA PRO A 135 -7.34 6.47 4.77
C PRO A 135 -6.25 6.39 3.70
N TRP A 136 -6.52 7.03 2.56
CA TRP A 136 -5.51 7.35 1.57
C TRP A 136 -4.87 8.71 1.86
N TYR A 137 -3.56 8.76 1.77
CA TYR A 137 -2.77 9.98 1.77
C TYR A 137 -2.21 10.24 0.38
N ILE A 138 -2.60 11.36 -0.22
CA ILE A 138 -2.09 11.80 -1.52
C ILE A 138 -0.83 12.60 -1.26
N VAL A 139 0.33 12.05 -1.63
CA VAL A 139 1.63 12.64 -1.39
C VAL A 139 2.21 13.20 -2.68
N PRO A 140 2.50 14.51 -2.76
CA PRO A 140 3.23 15.09 -3.89
C PRO A 140 4.60 14.41 -4.04
N ALA A 141 4.90 13.83 -5.22
CA ALA A 141 6.05 12.95 -5.40
C ALA A 141 7.07 13.46 -6.44
N ASP A 142 6.93 14.67 -6.93
CA ASP A 142 7.88 15.28 -7.85
C ASP A 142 9.22 15.52 -7.13
N ASP A 143 9.20 16.06 -5.93
CA ASP A 143 10.37 16.12 -5.05
C ASP A 143 10.44 14.90 -4.12
N LYS A 144 11.48 14.10 -4.33
CA LYS A 144 11.67 12.85 -3.55
C LYS A 144 11.96 13.10 -2.07
N LYS A 145 12.64 14.19 -1.72
CA LYS A 145 13.01 14.49 -0.32
C LYS A 145 11.76 14.88 0.45
N ASN A 146 10.96 15.78 -0.13
CA ASN A 146 9.68 16.20 0.47
C ASN A 146 8.70 15.02 0.58
N ALA A 147 8.58 14.20 -0.48
CA ALA A 147 7.72 13.01 -0.43
C ALA A 147 8.12 12.05 0.70
N ARG A 148 9.43 11.79 0.87
CA ARG A 148 9.93 10.95 1.98
C ARG A 148 9.63 11.55 3.35
N LEU A 149 9.82 12.86 3.51
CA LEU A 149 9.52 13.55 4.77
C LEU A 149 8.03 13.40 5.12
N ILE A 150 7.13 13.70 4.18
CA ILE A 150 5.68 13.58 4.38
C ILE A 150 5.30 12.15 4.77
N VAL A 151 5.79 11.14 4.04
CA VAL A 151 5.52 9.73 4.35
C VAL A 151 6.03 9.37 5.75
N SER A 152 7.26 9.79 6.10
CA SER A 152 7.86 9.51 7.40
C SER A 152 7.06 10.12 8.56
N GLU A 153 6.60 11.37 8.41
CA GLU A 153 5.78 12.05 9.41
C GLU A 153 4.43 11.34 9.62
N ILE A 154 3.77 10.94 8.54
CA ILE A 154 2.50 10.20 8.62
C ILE A 154 2.70 8.84 9.30
N VAL A 155 3.76 8.12 8.96
CA VAL A 155 4.09 6.82 9.59
C VAL A 155 4.37 7.03 11.08
N LEU A 156 5.18 8.02 11.44
CA LEU A 156 5.53 8.33 12.82
C LEU A 156 4.28 8.69 13.65
N ASP A 157 3.38 9.52 13.10
CA ASP A 157 2.12 9.88 13.75
C ASP A 157 1.25 8.64 14.01
N ASN A 158 1.16 7.74 13.03
CA ASN A 158 0.41 6.49 13.21
C ASN A 158 1.05 5.57 14.27
N LEU A 159 2.37 5.47 14.31
CA LEU A 159 3.08 4.71 15.34
C LEU A 159 2.85 5.29 16.74
N LYS A 160 2.91 6.60 16.90
CA LYS A 160 2.61 7.28 18.17
C LYS A 160 1.19 6.99 18.67
N LYS A 161 0.21 6.90 17.75
CA LYS A 161 -1.19 6.59 18.07
C LYS A 161 -1.41 5.14 18.58
N ILE A 162 -0.48 4.22 18.31
CA ILE A 162 -0.54 2.85 18.82
C ILE A 162 -0.22 2.80 20.33
N LYS A 163 0.42 3.83 20.88
CA LYS A 163 0.78 3.92 22.31
C LYS A 163 1.57 2.70 22.80
N MET A 164 2.60 2.34 22.04
CA MET A 164 3.46 1.20 22.40
C MET A 164 4.23 1.50 23.67
N GLU A 165 4.19 0.57 24.63
CA GLU A 165 4.97 0.62 25.88
C GLU A 165 5.75 -0.69 26.04
N TYR A 166 6.87 -0.62 26.72
CA TYR A 166 7.58 -1.83 27.12
C TYR A 166 6.69 -2.66 28.05
N PRO A 167 6.66 -3.99 27.91
CA PRO A 167 5.93 -4.86 28.84
C PRO A 167 6.37 -4.61 30.28
N LYS A 168 5.41 -4.37 31.16
CA LYS A 168 5.69 -4.23 32.59
C LYS A 168 5.76 -5.63 33.21
N PRO A 169 6.87 -5.99 33.85
CA PRO A 169 6.98 -7.29 34.49
C PRO A 169 5.97 -7.41 35.65
N LEU A 170 5.37 -8.60 35.78
CA LEU A 170 4.46 -8.89 36.90
C LEU A 170 5.21 -8.81 38.24
N GLY A 171 4.47 -8.58 39.36
CA GLY A 171 5.06 -8.38 40.69
C GLY A 171 5.93 -9.54 41.17
N GLU A 172 5.61 -10.77 40.78
CA GLU A 172 6.43 -11.97 41.04
C GLU A 172 7.76 -11.94 40.31
N HIS A 173 7.72 -11.62 39.04
CA HIS A 173 8.94 -11.48 38.22
C HIS A 173 9.85 -10.34 38.72
N LEU A 174 9.30 -9.24 39.19
CA LEU A 174 10.10 -8.18 39.83
C LEU A 174 10.79 -8.64 41.10
N ARG A 175 10.17 -9.53 41.90
CA ARG A 175 10.81 -10.13 43.10
C ARG A 175 11.93 -11.08 42.70
N GLU A 176 11.71 -11.87 41.66
CA GLU A 176 12.73 -12.78 41.10
C GLU A 176 13.94 -12.00 40.57
N LEU A 177 13.71 -10.96 39.80
CA LEU A 177 14.79 -10.10 39.28
C LEU A 177 15.61 -9.46 40.40
N LYS A 178 14.99 -9.08 41.52
CA LYS A 178 15.71 -8.57 42.69
C LYS A 178 16.60 -9.64 43.36
N LYS A 179 16.16 -10.89 43.42
CA LYS A 179 16.96 -12.02 43.94
C LYS A 179 18.15 -12.28 43.01
N ILE A 180 17.92 -12.42 41.70
CA ILE A 180 18.97 -12.64 40.69
C ILE A 180 20.02 -11.52 40.76
N ARG A 181 19.57 -10.25 40.84
CA ARG A 181 20.51 -9.10 40.97
C ARG A 181 21.40 -9.23 42.21
N LYS A 182 20.83 -9.70 43.34
CA LYS A 182 21.61 -9.91 44.60
C LYS A 182 22.61 -11.05 44.46
N GLU A 183 22.30 -12.11 43.72
CA GLU A 183 23.18 -13.24 43.47
C GLU A 183 24.31 -12.88 42.51
N LEU A 184 24.01 -12.13 41.44
CA LEU A 184 25.02 -11.68 40.47
C LEU A 184 25.91 -10.54 40.99
N GLY A 185 25.54 -9.89 42.06
CA GLY A 185 26.31 -8.79 42.67
C GLY A 185 27.21 -9.23 43.84
N LYS A 186 27.31 -10.55 44.08
CA LYS A 186 28.30 -11.15 44.98
C LYS A 186 29.52 -11.61 44.19
#